data_0375a3de2ad6512e7ce3be1e4b5a7f2a
#
_entry.id   0375a3de2ad6512e7ce3be1e4b5a7f2a
#
_cell.length_a   1.000
_cell.length_b   1.000
_cell.length_c   1.000
_cell.angle_alpha   90.00
_cell.angle_beta   90.00
_cell.angle_gamma   90.00
#
_symmetry.space_group_name_H-M   'P 1'
#
loop_
_entity.id
_entity.type
_entity.pdbx_description
1 polymer ?
#
loop_
_entity_poly.entity_id
_entity_poly.type
_entity_poly.pdbx_seq_one_letter_code
_entity_poly.pdbx_strand_id
1 'polypeptide(L)'
;MAARREKLYPASKIELSPFVARHYDRLLDLFTLGGYARFIRKAIEDLGIEPGDSILDLGCGTGRNAALMMKYLGPAGKITGLDLLPEMKEQFEKRFREERRALFHQQRIDIPFDLGEKYDVAFVSFVLHGFPQQTREVILENIRRHLKPGGRLAILDYDEFRLSERSWLFRWIFRTFECRPALDFIEYDWKEILENFSFRVEGEKFYFREAIRLLTSRLKS
;
A
#
# COMPACT_ATOMS: atom_id res chain seq x y z
N MET A 1 7.33 -24.85 21.72
CA MET A 1 8.04 -24.34 20.54
C MET A 1 6.99 -24.00 19.50
N ALA A 2 6.74 -22.72 19.19
CA ALA A 2 5.82 -22.35 18.12
C ALA A 2 6.41 -22.80 16.78
N ALA A 3 5.67 -23.58 16.02
CA ALA A 3 6.06 -24.01 14.69
C ALA A 3 6.38 -22.75 13.84
N ARG A 4 7.56 -22.73 13.24
CA ARG A 4 8.01 -21.66 12.36
C ARG A 4 7.08 -21.67 11.14
N ARG A 5 6.22 -20.66 11.03
CA ARG A 5 5.30 -20.52 9.89
C ARG A 5 6.14 -20.44 8.62
N GLU A 6 5.88 -21.31 7.66
CA GLU A 6 6.55 -21.29 6.36
C GLU A 6 6.12 -20.01 5.63
N LYS A 7 7.11 -19.28 5.10
CA LYS A 7 6.84 -18.02 4.40
C LYS A 7 6.30 -18.31 3.00
N LEU A 8 5.21 -17.66 2.64
CA LEU A 8 4.66 -17.69 1.28
C LEU A 8 5.56 -16.92 0.30
N TYR A 9 6.26 -15.89 0.79
CA TYR A 9 7.12 -15.01 -0.01
C TYR A 9 8.53 -14.92 0.57
N PRO A 10 9.35 -16.00 0.49
CA PRO A 10 10.67 -16.03 1.13
C PRO A 10 11.66 -15.00 0.57
N ALA A 11 11.49 -14.58 -0.69
CA ALA A 11 12.32 -13.55 -1.35
C ALA A 11 11.86 -12.11 -1.07
N SER A 12 10.74 -11.95 -0.38
CA SER A 12 10.11 -10.66 -0.06
C SER A 12 10.18 -10.35 1.44
N LYS A 13 10.00 -9.08 1.79
CA LYS A 13 9.86 -8.62 3.18
C LYS A 13 8.40 -8.34 3.58
N ILE A 14 7.44 -8.72 2.74
CA ILE A 14 6.00 -8.53 2.98
C ILE A 14 5.55 -9.27 4.24
N GLU A 15 6.06 -10.51 4.45
CA GLU A 15 5.74 -11.28 5.65
C GLU A 15 6.69 -10.93 6.78
N LEU A 16 6.21 -10.11 7.68
CA LEU A 16 6.94 -9.74 8.89
C LEU A 16 6.94 -10.89 9.90
N SER A 17 7.97 -10.96 10.76
CA SER A 17 7.90 -11.84 11.91
C SER A 17 6.80 -11.39 12.87
N PRO A 18 6.16 -12.28 13.65
CA PRO A 18 5.08 -11.91 14.58
C PRO A 18 5.48 -10.80 15.56
N PHE A 19 6.73 -10.78 16.01
CA PHE A 19 7.25 -9.74 16.89
C PHE A 19 7.30 -8.37 16.18
N VAL A 20 7.87 -8.33 14.98
CA VAL A 20 7.96 -7.09 14.18
C VAL A 20 6.55 -6.61 13.80
N ALA A 21 5.68 -7.51 13.38
CA ALA A 21 4.30 -7.18 13.03
C ALA A 21 3.55 -6.53 14.20
N ARG A 22 3.67 -7.08 15.44
CA ARG A 22 3.03 -6.52 16.64
C ARG A 22 3.54 -5.15 17.07
N HIS A 23 4.78 -4.81 16.73
CA HIS A 23 5.42 -3.55 17.14
C HIS A 23 5.68 -2.63 15.95
N TYR A 24 5.11 -2.94 14.79
CA TYR A 24 5.44 -2.32 13.51
C TYR A 24 5.40 -0.79 13.54
N ASP A 25 4.30 -0.21 13.99
CA ASP A 25 4.15 1.25 14.03
C ASP A 25 5.18 1.91 14.94
N ARG A 26 5.45 1.31 16.12
CA ARG A 26 6.43 1.84 17.09
C ARG A 26 7.85 1.76 16.58
N LEU A 27 8.21 0.64 15.95
CA LEU A 27 9.53 0.46 15.35
C LEU A 27 9.72 1.47 14.21
N LEU A 28 8.73 1.63 13.35
CA LEU A 28 8.78 2.58 12.25
C LEU A 28 8.93 4.02 12.74
N ASP A 29 8.17 4.43 13.76
CA ASP A 29 8.29 5.77 14.36
C ASP A 29 9.65 5.99 15.02
N LEU A 30 10.18 4.98 15.72
CA LEU A 30 11.49 5.05 16.36
C LEU A 30 12.61 5.20 15.32
N PHE A 31 12.63 4.34 14.29
CA PHE A 31 13.66 4.37 13.25
C PHE A 31 13.62 5.64 12.39
N THR A 32 12.46 6.26 12.25
CA THR A 32 12.30 7.49 11.46
C THR A 32 12.26 8.76 12.31
N LEU A 33 12.46 8.65 13.63
CA LEU A 33 12.35 9.77 14.59
C LEU A 33 11.01 10.55 14.41
N GLY A 34 9.92 9.82 14.13
CA GLY A 34 8.60 10.42 13.88
C GLY A 34 8.43 11.06 12.50
N GLY A 35 9.46 11.06 11.67
CA GLY A 35 9.40 11.61 10.29
C GLY A 35 8.38 10.90 9.43
N TYR A 36 8.23 9.58 9.58
CA TYR A 36 7.23 8.79 8.87
C TYR A 36 5.81 9.28 9.15
N ALA A 37 5.48 9.59 10.40
CA ALA A 37 4.14 10.06 10.77
C ALA A 37 3.75 11.39 10.09
N ARG A 38 4.72 12.28 9.87
CA ARG A 38 4.49 13.53 9.15
C ARG A 38 4.34 13.29 7.66
N PHE A 39 5.21 12.47 7.11
CA PHE A 39 5.19 12.10 5.69
C PHE A 39 3.86 11.45 5.31
N ILE A 40 3.45 10.38 6.03
CA ILE A 40 2.24 9.65 5.66
C ILE A 40 0.97 10.50 5.80
N ARG A 41 0.92 11.41 6.77
CA ARG A 41 -0.19 12.39 6.86
C ARG A 41 -0.27 13.26 5.61
N LYS A 42 0.88 13.77 5.15
CA LYS A 42 0.92 14.58 3.93
C LYS A 42 0.52 13.78 2.70
N ALA A 43 1.00 12.55 2.57
CA ALA A 43 0.64 11.67 1.46
C ALA A 43 -0.87 11.34 1.44
N ILE A 44 -1.49 11.12 2.61
CA ILE A 44 -2.95 10.89 2.71
C ILE A 44 -3.75 12.17 2.41
N GLU A 45 -3.27 13.34 2.83
CA GLU A 45 -3.88 14.63 2.45
C GLU A 45 -3.86 14.83 0.92
N ASP A 46 -2.73 14.50 0.30
CA ASP A 46 -2.52 14.63 -1.15
C ASP A 46 -3.37 13.63 -1.98
N LEU A 47 -3.97 12.60 -1.36
CA LEU A 47 -4.91 11.68 -2.01
C LEU A 47 -6.21 12.36 -2.46
N GLY A 48 -6.62 13.46 -1.85
CA GLY A 48 -7.87 14.12 -2.16
C GLY A 48 -9.10 13.24 -1.91
N ILE A 49 -9.17 12.62 -0.72
CA ILE A 49 -10.30 11.76 -0.32
C ILE A 49 -11.55 12.61 -0.19
N GLU A 50 -12.67 12.14 -0.78
CA GLU A 50 -13.97 12.76 -0.66
C GLU A 50 -14.79 12.16 0.50
N PRO A 51 -15.67 12.94 1.16
CA PRO A 51 -16.40 12.45 2.34
C PRO A 51 -17.24 11.19 2.11
N GLY A 52 -17.69 10.96 0.87
CA GLY A 52 -18.51 9.80 0.50
C GLY A 52 -17.73 8.60 -0.01
N ASP A 53 -16.41 8.69 -0.12
CA ASP A 53 -15.60 7.62 -0.73
C ASP A 53 -15.71 6.30 0.02
N SER A 54 -15.88 5.22 -0.72
CA SER A 54 -15.57 3.85 -0.29
C SER A 54 -14.16 3.51 -0.71
N ILE A 55 -13.30 3.19 0.26
CA ILE A 55 -11.86 2.98 0.03
C ILE A 55 -11.50 1.52 0.25
N LEU A 56 -10.75 0.94 -0.70
CA LEU A 56 -10.10 -0.37 -0.59
C LEU A 56 -8.62 -0.15 -0.31
N ASP A 57 -8.15 -0.51 0.89
CA ASP A 57 -6.75 -0.37 1.34
C ASP A 57 -6.05 -1.74 1.24
N LEU A 58 -5.25 -1.95 0.17
CA LEU A 58 -4.57 -3.21 -0.10
C LEU A 58 -3.21 -3.26 0.60
N GLY A 59 -3.03 -4.22 1.51
CA GLY A 59 -1.88 -4.28 2.41
C GLY A 59 -2.01 -3.26 3.54
N CYS A 60 -3.20 -3.15 4.12
CA CYS A 60 -3.56 -2.12 5.10
C CYS A 60 -2.76 -2.18 6.43
N GLY A 61 -2.06 -3.29 6.67
CA GLY A 61 -1.26 -3.50 7.88
C GLY A 61 -2.07 -3.29 9.16
N THR A 62 -1.50 -2.52 10.08
CA THR A 62 -2.14 -2.17 11.37
C THR A 62 -3.34 -1.23 11.26
N GLY A 63 -3.71 -0.80 10.05
CA GLY A 63 -4.73 0.22 9.81
C GLY A 63 -4.30 1.65 10.14
N ARG A 64 -3.00 1.92 10.24
CA ARG A 64 -2.48 3.27 10.51
C ARG A 64 -2.88 4.27 9.42
N ASN A 65 -2.72 3.89 8.15
CA ASN A 65 -3.12 4.72 7.01
C ASN A 65 -4.64 4.84 6.95
N ALA A 66 -5.36 3.75 7.16
CA ALA A 66 -6.83 3.74 7.24
C ALA A 66 -7.34 4.72 8.31
N ALA A 67 -6.71 4.80 9.49
CA ALA A 67 -7.09 5.75 10.53
C ALA A 67 -6.84 7.22 10.15
N LEU A 68 -5.86 7.49 9.29
CA LEU A 68 -5.65 8.83 8.74
C LEU A 68 -6.68 9.16 7.65
N MET A 69 -6.96 8.22 6.75
CA MET A 69 -7.97 8.37 5.70
C MET A 69 -9.38 8.57 6.28
N MET A 70 -9.70 7.85 7.36
CA MET A 70 -11.01 7.95 8.05
C MET A 70 -11.34 9.37 8.49
N LYS A 71 -10.36 10.24 8.74
CA LYS A 71 -10.56 11.65 9.14
C LYS A 71 -11.16 12.52 8.04
N TYR A 72 -11.04 12.09 6.80
CA TYR A 72 -11.59 12.80 5.62
C TYR A 72 -12.95 12.25 5.23
N LEU A 73 -13.33 11.06 5.73
CA LEU A 73 -14.58 10.42 5.41
C LEU A 73 -15.73 10.94 6.29
N GLY A 74 -16.83 11.28 5.63
CA GLY A 74 -18.10 11.56 6.28
C GLY A 74 -18.86 10.27 6.68
N PRO A 75 -20.11 10.40 7.18
CA PRO A 75 -20.87 9.25 7.67
C PRO A 75 -21.15 8.15 6.63
N ALA A 76 -21.21 8.50 5.34
CA ALA A 76 -21.44 7.55 4.24
C ALA A 76 -20.15 6.87 3.74
N GLY A 77 -18.99 7.43 4.04
CA GLY A 77 -17.70 6.89 3.61
C GLY A 77 -17.28 5.68 4.45
N LYS A 78 -16.55 4.76 3.84
CA LYS A 78 -16.06 3.53 4.51
C LYS A 78 -14.69 3.11 4.01
N ILE A 79 -14.00 2.29 4.78
CA ILE A 79 -12.71 1.69 4.43
C ILE A 79 -12.80 0.18 4.59
N THR A 80 -12.34 -0.55 3.57
CA THR A 80 -12.13 -2.00 3.62
C THR A 80 -10.63 -2.26 3.49
N GLY A 81 -10.01 -2.74 4.55
CA GLY A 81 -8.60 -3.10 4.58
C GLY A 81 -8.37 -4.57 4.28
N LEU A 82 -7.42 -4.86 3.43
CA LEU A 82 -6.95 -6.22 3.13
C LEU A 82 -5.52 -6.41 3.63
N ASP A 83 -5.26 -7.46 4.37
CA ASP A 83 -3.90 -7.89 4.72
C ASP A 83 -3.84 -9.41 4.91
N LEU A 84 -2.65 -9.97 4.76
CA LEU A 84 -2.39 -11.40 4.90
C LEU A 84 -2.22 -11.83 6.36
N LEU A 85 -1.61 -10.97 7.19
CA LEU A 85 -1.10 -11.34 8.51
C LEU A 85 -2.17 -11.25 9.60
N PRO A 86 -2.40 -12.32 10.38
CA PRO A 86 -3.36 -12.27 11.50
C PRO A 86 -2.96 -11.26 12.58
N GLU A 87 -1.67 -11.00 12.76
CA GLU A 87 -1.17 -9.97 13.67
C GLU A 87 -1.57 -8.55 13.23
N MET A 88 -1.69 -8.31 11.92
CA MET A 88 -2.18 -7.04 11.37
C MET A 88 -3.69 -6.93 11.59
N LYS A 89 -4.45 -8.02 11.36
CA LYS A 89 -5.87 -8.09 11.67
C LYS A 89 -6.16 -7.68 13.11
N GLU A 90 -5.48 -8.31 14.08
CA GLU A 90 -5.64 -8.02 15.50
C GLU A 90 -5.44 -6.53 15.81
N GLN A 91 -4.43 -5.91 15.23
CA GLN A 91 -4.14 -4.49 15.45
C GLN A 91 -5.14 -3.58 14.75
N PHE A 92 -5.55 -3.91 13.53
CA PHE A 92 -6.56 -3.17 12.80
C PHE A 92 -7.90 -3.19 13.54
N GLU A 93 -8.40 -4.37 13.92
CA GLU A 93 -9.66 -4.52 14.66
C GLU A 93 -9.60 -3.82 16.02
N LYS A 94 -8.47 -3.87 16.72
CA LYS A 94 -8.27 -3.12 17.97
C LYS A 94 -8.33 -1.60 17.74
N ARG A 95 -7.76 -1.11 16.64
CA ARG A 95 -7.74 0.32 16.29
C ARG A 95 -9.14 0.84 15.96
N PHE A 96 -9.95 0.03 15.30
CA PHE A 96 -11.28 0.37 14.81
C PHE A 96 -12.42 -0.27 15.60
N ARG A 97 -12.17 -0.69 16.83
CA ARG A 97 -13.17 -1.40 17.66
C ARG A 97 -14.52 -0.68 17.78
N GLU A 98 -14.52 0.65 17.76
CA GLU A 98 -15.72 1.50 17.87
C GLU A 98 -16.14 2.13 16.52
N GLU A 99 -15.42 1.84 15.43
CA GLU A 99 -15.65 2.41 14.10
C GLU A 99 -16.11 1.33 13.11
N ARG A 100 -17.43 1.24 12.92
CA ARG A 100 -18.06 0.22 12.09
C ARG A 100 -17.85 0.41 10.57
N ARG A 101 -17.39 1.57 10.15
CA ARG A 101 -17.10 1.88 8.74
C ARG A 101 -15.71 1.41 8.28
N ALA A 102 -14.90 0.90 9.21
CA ALA A 102 -13.61 0.28 8.91
C ALA A 102 -13.74 -1.24 9.03
N LEU A 103 -13.64 -1.94 7.93
CA LEU A 103 -13.73 -3.39 7.83
C LEU A 103 -12.37 -3.99 7.51
N PHE A 104 -12.10 -5.18 8.00
CA PHE A 104 -10.88 -5.93 7.70
C PHE A 104 -11.20 -7.30 7.10
N HIS A 105 -10.55 -7.63 5.99
CA HIS A 105 -10.54 -8.98 5.45
C HIS A 105 -9.12 -9.54 5.46
N GLN A 106 -8.94 -10.70 6.07
CA GLN A 106 -7.68 -11.43 5.97
C GLN A 106 -7.61 -12.10 4.60
N GLN A 107 -6.99 -11.39 3.63
CA GLN A 107 -7.05 -11.72 2.21
C GLN A 107 -5.68 -11.59 1.55
N ARG A 108 -5.34 -12.56 0.72
CA ARG A 108 -4.23 -12.45 -0.25
C ARG A 108 -4.66 -11.57 -1.41
N ILE A 109 -3.83 -10.59 -1.73
CA ILE A 109 -4.09 -9.67 -2.84
C ILE A 109 -3.43 -10.10 -4.16
N ASP A 110 -2.51 -11.06 -4.10
CA ASP A 110 -1.70 -11.61 -5.19
C ASP A 110 -2.33 -12.81 -5.91
N ILE A 111 -3.53 -13.18 -5.52
CA ILE A 111 -4.38 -14.16 -6.19
C ILE A 111 -5.74 -13.53 -6.46
N PRO A 112 -6.52 -14.01 -7.44
CA PRO A 112 -7.87 -13.51 -7.69
C PRO A 112 -8.76 -13.63 -6.46
N PHE A 113 -9.51 -12.56 -6.15
CA PHE A 113 -10.51 -12.54 -5.08
C PHE A 113 -11.73 -11.73 -5.52
N ASP A 114 -12.82 -11.84 -4.77
CA ASP A 114 -14.03 -11.03 -4.94
C ASP A 114 -14.59 -10.65 -3.56
N LEU A 115 -14.85 -9.36 -3.35
CA LEU A 115 -15.43 -8.82 -2.13
C LEU A 115 -16.95 -8.56 -2.28
N GLY A 116 -17.51 -8.81 -3.46
CA GLY A 116 -18.93 -8.57 -3.76
C GLY A 116 -19.31 -7.08 -3.83
N GLU A 117 -18.34 -6.16 -3.80
CA GLU A 117 -18.59 -4.71 -3.87
C GLU A 117 -17.52 -3.96 -4.67
N LYS A 118 -17.85 -2.72 -5.04
CA LYS A 118 -16.97 -1.83 -5.78
C LYS A 118 -16.65 -0.58 -4.96
N TYR A 119 -15.45 -0.03 -5.17
CA TYR A 119 -14.87 1.05 -4.42
C TYR A 119 -14.65 2.30 -5.27
N ASP A 120 -14.71 3.47 -4.66
CA ASP A 120 -14.39 4.75 -5.30
C ASP A 120 -12.87 4.93 -5.40
N VAL A 121 -12.14 4.44 -4.39
CA VAL A 121 -10.68 4.55 -4.30
C VAL A 121 -10.07 3.20 -3.93
N ALA A 122 -9.05 2.77 -4.65
CA ALA A 122 -8.12 1.74 -4.21
C ALA A 122 -6.79 2.41 -3.80
N PHE A 123 -6.29 2.08 -2.63
CA PHE A 123 -5.03 2.59 -2.10
C PHE A 123 -4.07 1.46 -1.83
N VAL A 124 -2.82 1.61 -2.27
CA VAL A 124 -1.73 0.65 -2.06
C VAL A 124 -0.52 1.42 -1.58
N SER A 125 -0.01 1.09 -0.40
CA SER A 125 1.09 1.83 0.23
C SER A 125 2.22 0.91 0.66
N PHE A 126 3.39 1.02 0.03
CA PHE A 126 4.59 0.22 0.32
C PHE A 126 4.35 -1.30 0.26
N VAL A 127 3.64 -1.75 -0.76
CA VAL A 127 3.25 -3.15 -0.95
C VAL A 127 3.75 -3.69 -2.28
N LEU A 128 3.55 -2.95 -3.38
CA LEU A 128 3.82 -3.45 -4.73
C LEU A 128 5.31 -3.75 -4.96
N HIS A 129 6.21 -2.95 -4.39
CA HIS A 129 7.65 -3.19 -4.49
C HIS A 129 8.08 -4.54 -3.92
N GLY A 130 7.30 -5.13 -3.03
CA GLY A 130 7.58 -6.44 -2.42
C GLY A 130 7.24 -7.64 -3.29
N PHE A 131 6.60 -7.46 -4.45
CA PHE A 131 6.17 -8.55 -5.34
C PHE A 131 6.94 -8.54 -6.66
N PRO A 132 7.14 -9.71 -7.32
CA PRO A 132 7.62 -9.78 -8.71
C PRO A 132 6.59 -9.18 -9.67
N GLN A 133 7.03 -8.76 -10.87
CA GLN A 133 6.18 -8.06 -11.84
C GLN A 133 4.91 -8.83 -12.21
N GLN A 134 5.00 -10.13 -12.49
CA GLN A 134 3.82 -10.95 -12.80
C GLN A 134 2.76 -10.95 -11.69
N THR A 135 3.22 -10.89 -10.44
CA THR A 135 2.31 -10.81 -9.29
C THR A 135 1.69 -9.41 -9.14
N ARG A 136 2.43 -8.36 -9.45
CA ARG A 136 1.91 -6.98 -9.48
C ARG A 136 0.79 -6.83 -10.49
N GLU A 137 0.91 -7.48 -11.65
CA GLU A 137 -0.12 -7.51 -12.69
C GLU A 137 -1.41 -8.17 -12.19
N VAL A 138 -1.31 -9.27 -11.44
CA VAL A 138 -2.48 -9.89 -10.79
C VAL A 138 -3.13 -8.93 -9.78
N ILE A 139 -2.31 -8.22 -9.00
CA ILE A 139 -2.80 -7.23 -8.02
C ILE A 139 -3.51 -6.08 -8.75
N LEU A 140 -2.93 -5.55 -9.83
CA LEU A 140 -3.56 -4.48 -10.62
C LEU A 140 -4.88 -4.93 -11.24
N GLU A 141 -4.96 -6.16 -11.74
CA GLU A 141 -6.21 -6.71 -12.25
C GLU A 141 -7.28 -6.89 -11.14
N ASN A 142 -6.87 -7.33 -9.95
CA ASN A 142 -7.77 -7.37 -8.80
C ASN A 142 -8.29 -5.97 -8.44
N ILE A 143 -7.42 -4.96 -8.42
CA ILE A 143 -7.79 -3.56 -8.18
C ILE A 143 -8.79 -3.09 -9.23
N ARG A 144 -8.50 -3.32 -10.51
CA ARG A 144 -9.37 -2.94 -11.63
C ARG A 144 -10.76 -3.53 -11.49
N ARG A 145 -10.86 -4.79 -11.07
CA ARG A 145 -12.14 -5.48 -10.84
C ARG A 145 -12.93 -4.92 -9.67
N HIS A 146 -12.28 -4.37 -8.66
CA HIS A 146 -12.93 -3.84 -7.46
C HIS A 146 -13.18 -2.33 -7.50
N LEU A 147 -12.73 -1.62 -8.52
CA LEU A 147 -13.05 -0.21 -8.69
C LEU A 147 -14.39 -0.03 -9.42
N LYS A 148 -15.12 1.01 -9.04
CA LYS A 148 -16.25 1.54 -9.81
C LYS A 148 -15.75 2.09 -11.14
N PRO A 149 -16.61 2.20 -12.18
CA PRO A 149 -16.28 2.96 -13.38
C PRO A 149 -15.84 4.39 -12.99
N GLY A 150 -14.67 4.84 -13.49
CA GLY A 150 -14.09 6.11 -13.09
C GLY A 150 -13.49 6.17 -11.68
N GLY A 151 -13.43 5.04 -10.97
CA GLY A 151 -12.78 4.94 -9.66
C GLY A 151 -11.28 5.20 -9.73
N ARG A 152 -10.69 5.61 -8.61
CA ARG A 152 -9.29 6.06 -8.53
C ARG A 152 -8.39 4.96 -7.95
N LEU A 153 -7.21 4.80 -8.53
CA LEU A 153 -6.11 4.02 -7.94
C LEU A 153 -5.02 4.99 -7.47
N ALA A 154 -4.59 4.84 -6.24
CA ALA A 154 -3.47 5.59 -5.68
C ALA A 154 -2.39 4.61 -5.17
N ILE A 155 -1.20 4.72 -5.72
CA ILE A 155 -0.02 3.94 -5.36
C ILE A 155 0.97 4.87 -4.66
N LEU A 156 1.25 4.60 -3.38
CA LEU A 156 2.29 5.27 -2.61
C LEU A 156 3.44 4.28 -2.42
N ASP A 157 4.50 4.41 -3.22
CA ASP A 157 5.61 3.46 -3.20
C ASP A 157 6.89 4.15 -3.70
N TYR A 158 7.98 3.41 -3.90
CA TYR A 158 9.18 3.94 -4.51
C TYR A 158 8.87 4.55 -5.88
N ASP A 159 9.58 5.62 -6.21
CA ASP A 159 9.56 6.18 -7.56
C ASP A 159 10.48 5.38 -8.49
N GLU A 160 10.38 5.66 -9.77
CA GLU A 160 11.28 5.17 -10.81
C GLU A 160 12.58 5.96 -10.74
N PHE A 161 13.67 5.31 -10.40
CA PHE A 161 14.98 5.95 -10.42
C PHE A 161 16.10 4.95 -10.70
N ARG A 162 17.16 5.45 -11.34
CA ARG A 162 18.36 4.66 -11.51
C ARG A 162 19.17 4.65 -10.22
N LEU A 163 19.29 3.47 -9.61
CA LEU A 163 20.03 3.33 -8.36
C LEU A 163 21.51 3.78 -8.50
N SER A 164 22.11 3.66 -9.70
CA SER A 164 23.47 4.12 -10.00
C SER A 164 23.66 5.63 -9.86
N GLU A 165 22.60 6.42 -10.05
CA GLU A 165 22.61 7.89 -9.97
C GLU A 165 22.45 8.42 -8.53
N ARG A 166 22.08 7.56 -7.59
CA ARG A 166 21.94 7.92 -6.17
C ARG A 166 23.30 7.83 -5.46
N SER A 167 23.43 8.53 -4.32
CA SER A 167 24.66 8.50 -3.52
C SER A 167 25.05 7.08 -3.11
N TRP A 168 26.35 6.82 -2.91
CA TRP A 168 26.83 5.50 -2.50
C TRP A 168 26.19 4.99 -1.21
N LEU A 169 25.94 5.89 -0.26
CA LEU A 169 25.27 5.57 1.02
C LEU A 169 23.82 5.13 0.79
N PHE A 170 23.08 5.87 -0.05
CA PHE A 170 21.70 5.51 -0.41
C PHE A 170 21.66 4.13 -1.09
N ARG A 171 22.56 3.88 -2.05
CA ARG A 171 22.67 2.57 -2.74
C ARG A 171 22.94 1.44 -1.76
N TRP A 172 23.86 1.66 -0.81
CA TRP A 172 24.19 0.66 0.21
C TRP A 172 23.00 0.37 1.12
N ILE A 173 22.34 1.41 1.63
CA ILE A 173 21.13 1.27 2.46
C ILE A 173 20.03 0.53 1.69
N PHE A 174 19.70 0.99 0.48
CA PHE A 174 18.64 0.41 -0.33
C PHE A 174 18.89 -1.08 -0.62
N ARG A 175 20.11 -1.47 -1.06
CA ARG A 175 20.46 -2.86 -1.31
C ARG A 175 20.48 -3.74 -0.05
N THR A 176 20.77 -3.17 1.11
CA THR A 176 20.84 -3.91 2.38
C THR A 176 19.46 -4.11 2.99
N PHE A 177 18.62 -3.08 2.93
CA PHE A 177 17.33 -3.07 3.62
C PHE A 177 16.14 -3.42 2.72
N GLU A 178 16.29 -3.36 1.39
CA GLU A 178 15.22 -3.72 0.47
C GLU A 178 15.32 -5.16 -0.04
N CYS A 179 14.18 -5.69 -0.53
CA CYS A 179 14.10 -7.00 -1.14
C CYS A 179 14.46 -6.94 -2.65
N ARG A 180 14.76 -8.09 -3.25
CA ARG A 180 15.07 -8.15 -4.69
C ARG A 180 13.96 -7.58 -5.59
N PRO A 181 12.65 -7.87 -5.34
CA PRO A 181 11.59 -7.26 -6.12
C PRO A 181 11.56 -5.73 -6.06
N ALA A 182 12.03 -5.09 -4.96
CA ALA A 182 12.10 -3.64 -4.88
C ALA A 182 13.14 -3.03 -5.83
N LEU A 183 14.26 -3.74 -6.09
CA LEU A 183 15.26 -3.33 -7.08
C LEU A 183 14.69 -3.37 -8.51
N ASP A 184 13.85 -4.34 -8.78
CA ASP A 184 13.14 -4.49 -10.04
C ASP A 184 12.01 -3.43 -10.18
N PHE A 185 11.29 -3.15 -9.08
CA PHE A 185 10.18 -2.19 -9.04
C PHE A 185 10.55 -0.78 -9.54
N ILE A 186 11.71 -0.28 -9.14
CA ILE A 186 12.18 1.08 -9.49
C ILE A 186 12.64 1.23 -10.95
N GLU A 187 12.75 0.13 -11.69
CA GLU A 187 13.19 0.11 -13.10
C GLU A 187 12.03 0.09 -14.10
N TYR A 188 10.78 -0.16 -13.64
CA TYR A 188 9.60 -0.19 -14.49
C TYR A 188 8.96 1.19 -14.66
N ASP A 189 8.48 1.47 -15.88
CA ASP A 189 7.60 2.63 -16.15
C ASP A 189 6.18 2.32 -15.65
N TRP A 190 5.87 2.79 -14.45
CA TRP A 190 4.57 2.58 -13.82
C TRP A 190 3.43 3.28 -14.52
N LYS A 191 3.69 4.37 -15.26
CA LYS A 191 2.66 5.05 -16.04
C LYS A 191 2.24 4.20 -17.22
N GLU A 192 3.21 3.66 -17.96
CA GLU A 192 2.94 2.73 -19.05
C GLU A 192 2.20 1.47 -18.57
N ILE A 193 2.66 0.88 -17.45
CA ILE A 193 1.98 -0.28 -16.85
C ILE A 193 0.52 0.06 -16.53
N LEU A 194 0.25 1.17 -15.85
CA LEU A 194 -1.11 1.55 -15.51
C LEU A 194 -1.99 1.80 -16.73
N GLU A 195 -1.45 2.40 -17.79
CA GLU A 195 -2.17 2.58 -19.05
C GLU A 195 -2.58 1.26 -19.68
N ASN A 196 -1.72 0.25 -19.65
CA ASN A 196 -1.98 -1.11 -20.12
C ASN A 196 -3.10 -1.81 -19.31
N PHE A 197 -3.27 -1.44 -18.04
CA PHE A 197 -4.38 -1.91 -17.18
C PHE A 197 -5.62 -1.01 -17.22
N SER A 198 -5.76 -0.19 -18.27
CA SER A 198 -6.89 0.73 -18.47
C SER A 198 -7.01 1.84 -17.43
N PHE A 199 -5.92 2.22 -16.80
CA PHE A 199 -5.87 3.42 -15.98
C PHE A 199 -5.33 4.60 -16.78
N ARG A 200 -5.81 5.81 -16.47
CA ARG A 200 -5.27 7.08 -16.94
C ARG A 200 -4.60 7.77 -15.75
N VAL A 201 -3.32 8.03 -15.84
CA VAL A 201 -2.59 8.79 -14.81
C VAL A 201 -3.14 10.21 -14.74
N GLU A 202 -3.44 10.69 -13.52
CA GLU A 202 -4.02 12.01 -13.24
C GLU A 202 -3.04 12.93 -12.49
N GLY A 203 -2.12 12.35 -11.71
CA GLY A 203 -1.19 13.16 -10.95
C GLY A 203 -0.10 12.37 -10.24
N GLU A 204 0.91 13.12 -9.84
CA GLU A 204 2.07 12.62 -9.09
C GLU A 204 2.44 13.59 -7.99
N LYS A 205 2.85 13.07 -6.85
CA LYS A 205 3.48 13.83 -5.76
C LYS A 205 4.73 13.10 -5.31
N PHE A 206 5.82 13.84 -5.19
CA PHE A 206 7.12 13.28 -4.85
C PHE A 206 7.53 13.64 -3.42
N TYR A 207 8.17 12.69 -2.75
CA TYR A 207 8.65 12.82 -1.38
C TYR A 207 10.11 12.34 -1.29
N PHE A 208 10.84 12.78 -0.28
CA PHE A 208 12.21 12.36 0.00
C PHE A 208 13.15 12.48 -1.20
N ARG A 209 13.19 13.66 -1.85
CA ARG A 209 14.02 13.91 -3.05
C ARG A 209 13.70 12.92 -4.18
N GLU A 210 12.42 12.72 -4.43
CA GLU A 210 11.94 11.83 -5.50
C GLU A 210 12.35 10.36 -5.31
N ALA A 211 12.47 9.93 -4.05
CA ALA A 211 12.66 8.50 -3.77
C ALA A 211 11.33 7.77 -3.57
N ILE A 212 10.28 8.50 -3.21
CA ILE A 212 8.93 7.98 -2.99
C ILE A 212 7.96 8.83 -3.79
N ARG A 213 7.00 8.17 -4.43
CA ARG A 213 5.95 8.80 -5.23
C ARG A 213 4.57 8.35 -4.76
N LEU A 214 3.64 9.28 -4.70
CA LEU A 214 2.20 9.02 -4.75
C LEU A 214 1.77 9.20 -6.20
N LEU A 215 1.46 8.11 -6.87
CA LEU A 215 0.95 8.07 -8.24
C LEU A 215 -0.56 7.86 -8.21
N THR A 216 -1.32 8.81 -8.74
CA THR A 216 -2.78 8.75 -8.81
C THR A 216 -3.26 8.55 -10.23
N SER A 217 -4.20 7.67 -10.41
CA SER A 217 -4.77 7.34 -11.71
C SER A 217 -6.27 7.02 -11.60
N ARG A 218 -6.95 7.08 -12.71
CA ARG A 218 -8.40 6.83 -12.82
C ARG A 218 -8.65 5.68 -13.78
N LEU A 219 -9.53 4.76 -13.39
CA LEU A 219 -10.00 3.70 -14.26
C LEU A 219 -10.78 4.29 -15.44
N LYS A 220 -10.35 3.97 -16.66
CA LYS A 220 -11.06 4.35 -17.89
C LYS A 220 -12.44 3.67 -17.91
N SER A 221 -13.46 4.43 -18.27
CA SER A 221 -14.85 3.96 -18.41
C SER A 221 -15.00 2.99 -19.56
#